data_537e8b4053676fb949441f780c51290e
#
_entry.id   537e8b4053676fb949441f780c51290e
#
_cell.length_a   1.000
_cell.length_b   1.000
_cell.length_c   1.000
_cell.angle_alpha   90.00
_cell.angle_beta   90.00
_cell.angle_gamma   90.00
#
_symmetry.space_group_name_H-M   'P 1'
#
loop_
_entity.id
_entity.type
_entity.pdbx_description
1 polymer ?
#
loop_
_entity_poly.entity_id
_entity_poly.type
_entity_poly.pdbx_seq_one_letter_code
_entity_poly.pdbx_strand_id
1 'polypeptide(L)'
;KSDYCPIDEEDLVDSSHNYKNIAKVIAEHIEVKEGGNVLAEFPDGRPAAVSGIYGEGKTAYIGTLFFANAMWKYSADTNKMFKKLLEAVGYSSSIKLEGVSDEQMVELRLLENQEKTFVFLLNHEQCPVNIQCGLPIGGRKYAMDTKTGEKIAIKNGKFETEKHLEAEETVFYVLE
;
A
#
# COMPACT_ATOMS: atom_id res chain seq x y z
N LYS A 1 17.49 -8.74 -24.54
CA LYS A 1 18.10 -9.68 -23.60
C LYS A 1 18.24 -8.93 -22.29
N SER A 2 17.52 -9.35 -21.26
CA SER A 2 17.79 -8.84 -19.91
C SER A 2 19.00 -9.59 -19.36
N ASP A 3 20.11 -8.89 -19.17
CA ASP A 3 21.22 -9.42 -18.41
C ASP A 3 20.87 -9.26 -16.93
N TYR A 4 20.58 -10.34 -16.24
CA TYR A 4 20.39 -10.33 -14.80
C TYR A 4 21.66 -10.82 -14.10
N CYS A 5 21.97 -10.21 -12.99
CA CYS A 5 23.07 -10.64 -12.13
C CYS A 5 22.46 -11.13 -10.81
N PRO A 6 22.76 -12.35 -10.38
CA PRO A 6 22.37 -12.78 -9.04
C PRO A 6 23.13 -11.98 -8.00
N ILE A 7 22.40 -11.52 -6.99
CA ILE A 7 22.93 -10.80 -5.83
C ILE A 7 22.44 -11.47 -4.55
N ASP A 8 23.27 -11.46 -3.52
CA ASP A 8 22.86 -12.01 -2.23
C ASP A 8 21.88 -11.08 -1.52
N GLU A 9 22.27 -9.85 -1.29
CA GLU A 9 21.42 -8.75 -0.83
C GLU A 9 22.05 -7.41 -1.21
N GLU A 10 21.28 -6.51 -1.80
CA GLU A 10 21.68 -5.13 -2.05
C GLU A 10 20.58 -4.16 -1.61
N ASP A 11 20.99 -3.05 -1.01
CA ASP A 11 20.07 -1.97 -0.65
C ASP A 11 19.60 -1.22 -1.91
N LEU A 12 18.30 -0.98 -2.03
CA LEU A 12 17.76 -0.02 -2.97
C LEU A 12 17.74 1.35 -2.32
N VAL A 13 18.29 2.34 -3.00
CA VAL A 13 18.29 3.72 -2.54
C VAL A 13 17.31 4.53 -3.37
N ASP A 14 16.36 5.16 -2.72
CA ASP A 14 15.51 6.15 -3.37
C ASP A 14 16.33 7.43 -3.64
N SER A 15 16.35 7.86 -4.89
CA SER A 15 17.04 9.06 -5.32
C SER A 15 16.56 10.37 -4.65
N SER A 16 15.38 10.37 -4.03
CA SER A 16 14.77 11.55 -3.43
C SER A 16 14.65 11.54 -1.90
N HIS A 17 14.73 10.39 -1.22
CA HIS A 17 14.34 10.24 0.18
C HIS A 17 15.20 9.28 0.97
N ASN A 18 16.39 9.17 0.95
CA ASN A 18 17.37 8.47 1.83
C ASN A 18 16.88 7.22 2.62
N TYR A 19 15.82 6.55 2.20
CA TYR A 19 15.42 5.27 2.78
C TYR A 19 15.92 4.10 1.94
N LYS A 20 16.25 3.02 2.62
CA LYS A 20 16.85 1.84 2.02
C LYS A 20 15.85 0.69 1.96
N ASN A 21 15.74 0.10 0.79
CA ASN A 21 15.04 -1.16 0.60
C ASN A 21 16.04 -2.24 0.18
N ILE A 22 15.77 -3.48 0.53
CA ILE A 22 16.65 -4.59 0.23
C ILE A 22 16.20 -5.23 -1.09
N ALA A 23 17.09 -5.21 -2.09
CA ALA A 23 16.97 -6.06 -3.26
C ALA A 23 17.47 -7.47 -2.92
N LYS A 24 16.74 -8.47 -3.32
CA LYS A 24 17.15 -9.87 -3.12
C LYS A 24 17.27 -10.62 -4.43
N VAL A 25 18.29 -11.46 -4.50
CA VAL A 25 18.48 -12.56 -5.45
C VAL A 25 18.77 -12.12 -6.88
N ILE A 26 18.11 -11.10 -7.41
CA ILE A 26 18.24 -10.68 -8.81
C ILE A 26 18.32 -9.16 -8.88
N ALA A 27 19.31 -8.65 -9.62
CA ALA A 27 19.34 -7.28 -10.10
C ALA A 27 19.37 -7.30 -11.63
N GLU A 28 18.36 -6.72 -12.25
CA GLU A 28 18.31 -6.58 -13.70
C GLU A 28 19.02 -5.32 -14.17
N HIS A 29 19.64 -5.39 -15.33
CA HIS A 29 20.19 -4.22 -15.98
C HIS A 29 19.05 -3.46 -16.70
N ILE A 30 18.73 -2.27 -16.23
CA ILE A 30 17.66 -1.42 -16.79
C ILE A 30 18.27 -0.28 -17.58
N GLU A 31 17.93 -0.17 -18.86
CA GLU A 31 18.19 0.99 -19.68
C GLU A 31 16.98 1.92 -19.69
N VAL A 32 17.16 3.13 -19.17
CA VAL A 32 16.11 4.15 -19.13
C VAL A 32 16.06 4.85 -20.48
N LYS A 33 14.95 4.73 -21.18
CA LYS A 33 14.71 5.41 -22.45
C LYS A 33 14.20 6.83 -22.24
N GLU A 34 14.19 7.62 -23.29
CA GLU A 34 13.63 8.98 -23.28
C GLU A 34 12.20 8.99 -22.71
N GLY A 35 11.93 9.90 -21.78
CA GLY A 35 10.65 9.99 -21.07
C GLY A 35 10.49 9.05 -19.87
N GLY A 36 11.47 8.19 -19.60
CA GLY A 36 11.50 7.37 -18.39
C GLY A 36 12.09 8.14 -17.19
N ASN A 37 11.60 7.83 -15.98
CA ASN A 37 12.11 8.40 -14.74
C ASN A 37 12.67 7.28 -13.85
N VAL A 38 13.81 7.53 -13.22
CA VAL A 38 14.39 6.63 -12.22
C VAL A 38 13.66 6.87 -10.89
N LEU A 39 13.10 5.80 -10.32
CA LEU A 39 12.42 5.83 -9.02
C LEU A 39 13.33 5.37 -7.89
N ALA A 40 14.22 4.43 -8.16
CA ALA A 40 15.22 3.95 -7.22
C ALA A 40 16.47 3.49 -7.97
N GLU A 41 17.61 3.52 -7.27
CA GLU A 41 18.90 3.11 -7.79
C GLU A 41 19.56 2.07 -6.87
N PHE A 42 20.43 1.27 -7.44
CA PHE A 42 21.40 0.49 -6.68
C PHE A 42 22.52 1.41 -6.13
N PRO A 43 23.28 0.97 -5.11
CA PRO A 43 24.39 1.77 -4.54
C PRO A 43 25.44 2.20 -5.55
N ASP A 44 25.58 1.50 -6.67
CA ASP A 44 26.50 1.82 -7.75
C ASP A 44 25.93 2.81 -8.79
N GLY A 45 24.72 3.32 -8.56
CA GLY A 45 24.03 4.30 -9.43
C GLY A 45 23.27 3.67 -10.61
N ARG A 46 23.24 2.37 -10.76
CA ARG A 46 22.41 1.73 -11.79
C ARG A 46 20.92 1.83 -11.41
N PRO A 47 20.02 2.11 -12.38
CA PRO A 47 18.59 2.11 -12.13
C PRO A 47 18.09 0.74 -11.62
N ALA A 48 17.35 0.76 -10.52
CA ALA A 48 16.73 -0.42 -9.91
C ALA A 48 15.21 -0.44 -10.07
N ALA A 49 14.58 0.75 -10.11
CA ALA A 49 13.17 0.91 -10.41
C ALA A 49 12.96 2.14 -11.29
N VAL A 50 12.06 2.03 -12.26
CA VAL A 50 11.79 3.08 -13.24
C VAL A 50 10.29 3.22 -13.48
N SER A 51 9.87 4.41 -13.89
CA SER A 51 8.51 4.64 -14.39
C SER A 51 8.56 5.23 -15.80
N GLY A 52 7.49 5.08 -16.53
CA GLY A 52 7.36 5.61 -17.88
C GLY A 52 5.93 5.60 -18.37
N ILE A 53 5.76 5.98 -19.63
CA ILE A 53 4.48 5.97 -20.32
C ILE A 53 4.54 4.89 -21.41
N TYR A 54 3.51 4.09 -21.49
CA TYR A 54 3.31 3.12 -22.57
C TYR A 54 1.90 3.27 -23.13
N GLY A 55 1.81 3.74 -24.37
CA GLY A 55 0.54 4.15 -24.95
C GLY A 55 -0.08 5.30 -24.15
N GLU A 56 -1.33 5.12 -23.70
CA GLU A 56 -2.02 6.06 -22.82
C GLU A 56 -1.83 5.77 -21.32
N GLY A 57 -1.16 4.68 -21.00
CA GLY A 57 -0.97 4.21 -19.62
C GLY A 57 0.36 4.61 -19.02
N LYS A 58 0.37 4.74 -17.68
CA LYS A 58 1.60 4.88 -16.89
C LYS A 58 2.05 3.51 -16.44
N THR A 59 3.37 3.30 -16.42
CA THR A 59 3.99 2.04 -16.01
C THR A 59 5.06 2.30 -14.96
N ALA A 60 5.24 1.34 -14.05
CA ALA A 60 6.40 1.28 -13.18
C ALA A 60 6.97 -0.14 -13.25
N TYR A 61 8.29 -0.22 -13.27
CA TYR A 61 9.03 -1.47 -13.33
C TYR A 61 10.11 -1.48 -12.27
N ILE A 62 10.26 -2.60 -11.59
CA ILE A 62 11.31 -2.82 -10.60
C ILE A 62 12.10 -4.08 -10.98
N GLY A 63 13.40 -3.92 -11.19
CA GLY A 63 14.32 -4.94 -11.70
C GLY A 63 14.90 -5.84 -10.60
N THR A 64 14.11 -6.13 -9.57
CA THR A 64 14.50 -7.01 -8.46
C THR A 64 13.31 -7.82 -7.96
N LEU A 65 13.55 -8.81 -7.11
CA LEU A 65 12.49 -9.52 -6.38
C LEU A 65 12.00 -8.76 -5.15
N PHE A 66 11.83 -7.44 -5.28
CA PHE A 66 11.38 -6.54 -4.21
C PHE A 66 10.13 -7.04 -3.49
N PHE A 67 9.09 -7.45 -4.24
CA PHE A 67 7.84 -7.93 -3.66
C PHE A 67 7.99 -9.25 -2.89
N ALA A 68 8.85 -10.15 -3.33
CA ALA A 68 9.15 -11.36 -2.58
C ALA A 68 9.84 -11.04 -1.25
N ASN A 69 10.75 -10.07 -1.25
CA ASN A 69 11.37 -9.59 -0.02
C ASN A 69 10.35 -8.90 0.90
N ALA A 70 9.45 -8.10 0.35
CA ALA A 70 8.39 -7.43 1.10
C ALA A 70 7.48 -8.41 1.85
N MET A 71 7.24 -9.60 1.30
CA MET A 71 6.47 -10.65 1.97
C MET A 71 7.20 -11.27 3.17
N TRP A 72 8.53 -11.27 3.17
CA TRP A 72 9.32 -11.91 4.23
C TRP A 72 9.85 -10.93 5.27
N LYS A 73 10.06 -9.70 4.85
CA LYS A 73 10.62 -8.64 5.71
C LYS A 73 9.89 -7.33 5.44
N TYR A 74 8.66 -7.27 5.93
CA TYR A 74 7.87 -6.06 5.87
C TYR A 74 8.53 -4.96 6.72
N SER A 75 8.61 -3.76 6.16
CA SER A 75 9.20 -2.60 6.83
C SER A 75 8.54 -1.30 6.35
N ALA A 76 8.69 -0.24 7.13
CA ALA A 76 8.24 1.09 6.75
C ALA A 76 8.84 1.55 5.41
N ASP A 77 10.09 1.23 5.14
CA ASP A 77 10.75 1.58 3.87
C ASP A 77 10.20 0.80 2.68
N THR A 78 9.83 -0.47 2.89
CA THR A 78 9.11 -1.27 1.89
C THR A 78 7.79 -0.62 1.51
N ASN A 79 7.01 -0.15 2.50
CA ASN A 79 5.77 0.57 2.27
C ASN A 79 5.97 1.88 1.50
N LYS A 80 6.97 2.66 1.86
CA LYS A 80 7.28 3.92 1.16
C LYS A 80 7.61 3.66 -0.30
N MET A 81 8.43 2.63 -0.57
CA MET A 81 8.77 2.27 -1.94
C MET A 81 7.54 1.78 -2.72
N PHE A 82 6.68 0.96 -2.10
CA PHE A 82 5.44 0.52 -2.73
C PHE A 82 4.50 1.68 -3.04
N LYS A 83 4.31 2.62 -2.11
CA LYS A 83 3.58 3.87 -2.33
C LYS A 83 4.13 4.64 -3.53
N LYS A 84 5.46 4.81 -3.59
CA LYS A 84 6.12 5.52 -4.69
C LYS A 84 5.87 4.87 -6.05
N LEU A 85 5.90 3.53 -6.12
CA LEU A 85 5.56 2.79 -7.34
C LEU A 85 4.10 3.02 -7.76
N LEU A 86 3.15 2.98 -6.82
CA LEU A 86 1.74 3.25 -7.09
C LEU A 86 1.50 4.69 -7.55
N GLU A 87 2.11 5.68 -6.90
CA GLU A 87 2.02 7.09 -7.29
C GLU A 87 2.59 7.33 -8.69
N ALA A 88 3.69 6.66 -9.04
CA ALA A 88 4.31 6.77 -10.37
C ALA A 88 3.37 6.30 -11.48
N VAL A 89 2.50 5.32 -11.22
CA VAL A 89 1.46 4.88 -12.16
C VAL A 89 0.15 5.68 -12.03
N GLY A 90 0.13 6.70 -11.17
CA GLY A 90 -1.02 7.60 -10.99
C GLY A 90 -2.10 7.04 -10.07
N TYR A 91 -1.80 6.01 -9.31
CA TYR A 91 -2.71 5.51 -8.28
C TYR A 91 -2.59 6.36 -7.01
N SER A 92 -3.72 6.78 -6.48
CA SER A 92 -3.82 7.40 -5.16
C SER A 92 -4.99 6.79 -4.41
N SER A 93 -4.77 6.41 -3.16
CA SER A 93 -5.85 5.92 -2.31
C SER A 93 -6.64 7.09 -1.73
N SER A 94 -7.95 7.04 -1.86
CA SER A 94 -8.88 7.96 -1.16
C SER A 94 -9.20 7.46 0.26
N ILE A 95 -8.76 6.25 0.59
CA ILE A 95 -8.95 5.62 1.89
C ILE A 95 -7.90 6.17 2.85
N LYS A 96 -8.35 6.61 4.04
CA LYS A 96 -7.47 6.99 5.13
C LYS A 96 -7.57 5.97 6.24
N LEU A 97 -6.42 5.46 6.66
CA LEU A 97 -6.26 4.65 7.85
C LEU A 97 -5.17 5.33 8.68
N GLU A 98 -5.56 5.89 9.80
CA GLU A 98 -4.67 6.64 10.72
C GLU A 98 -4.61 5.91 12.07
N GLY A 99 -3.61 6.23 12.89
CA GLY A 99 -3.39 5.61 14.20
C GLY A 99 -2.56 4.32 14.16
N VAL A 100 -2.13 3.90 12.97
CA VAL A 100 -1.22 2.76 12.78
C VAL A 100 0.12 3.24 12.24
N SER A 101 1.21 2.64 12.71
CA SER A 101 2.53 2.88 12.14
C SER A 101 2.70 2.13 10.81
N ASP A 102 3.65 2.58 9.99
CA ASP A 102 3.98 1.92 8.71
C ASP A 102 4.50 0.47 8.89
N GLU A 103 4.78 0.06 10.12
CA GLU A 103 5.25 -1.29 10.46
C GLU A 103 4.14 -2.22 10.94
N GLN A 104 2.97 -1.67 11.27
CA GLN A 104 1.82 -2.45 11.75
C GLN A 104 0.98 -2.98 10.59
N MET A 105 0.63 -4.25 10.66
CA MET A 105 -0.20 -4.91 9.67
C MET A 105 -1.69 -4.78 10.06
N VAL A 106 -2.26 -3.62 9.76
CA VAL A 106 -3.71 -3.38 9.85
C VAL A 106 -4.26 -3.22 8.45
N GLU A 107 -5.30 -3.96 8.15
CA GLU A 107 -5.88 -4.01 6.82
C GLU A 107 -7.29 -3.44 6.81
N LEU A 108 -7.62 -2.69 5.77
CA LEU A 108 -8.96 -2.26 5.45
C LEU A 108 -9.37 -2.86 4.10
N ARG A 109 -10.49 -3.59 4.09
CA ARG A 109 -11.07 -4.16 2.87
C ARG A 109 -12.46 -3.62 2.63
N LEU A 110 -12.77 -3.42 1.36
CA LEU A 110 -14.09 -3.06 0.88
C LEU A 110 -14.64 -4.16 -0.02
N LEU A 111 -15.88 -4.53 0.23
CA LEU A 111 -16.69 -5.31 -0.70
C LEU A 111 -17.96 -4.52 -1.00
N GLU A 112 -18.28 -4.36 -2.26
CA GLU A 112 -19.42 -3.55 -2.68
C GLU A 112 -20.28 -4.28 -3.71
N ASN A 113 -21.58 -4.15 -3.56
CA ASN A 113 -22.55 -4.48 -4.58
C ASN A 113 -23.53 -3.31 -4.74
N GLN A 114 -24.55 -3.48 -5.60
CA GLN A 114 -25.52 -2.42 -5.88
C GLN A 114 -26.29 -1.94 -4.64
N GLU A 115 -26.51 -2.80 -3.66
CA GLU A 115 -27.35 -2.52 -2.49
C GLU A 115 -26.54 -2.15 -1.25
N LYS A 116 -25.40 -2.82 -1.02
CA LYS A 116 -24.63 -2.72 0.23
C LYS A 116 -23.15 -2.56 -0.03
N THR A 117 -22.50 -1.89 0.92
CA THR A 117 -21.05 -1.84 1.03
C THR A 117 -20.65 -2.48 2.35
N PHE A 118 -19.66 -3.35 2.34
CA PHE A 118 -19.08 -3.97 3.52
C PHE A 118 -17.67 -3.41 3.72
N VAL A 119 -17.37 -2.97 4.92
CA VAL A 119 -16.07 -2.46 5.32
C VAL A 119 -15.51 -3.39 6.38
N PHE A 120 -14.35 -3.98 6.13
CA PHE A 120 -13.65 -4.84 7.07
C PHE A 120 -12.41 -4.12 7.58
N LEU A 121 -12.21 -4.14 8.89
CA LEU A 121 -11.01 -3.70 9.57
C LEU A 121 -10.39 -4.92 10.24
N LEU A 122 -9.16 -5.26 9.86
CA LEU A 122 -8.47 -6.45 10.32
C LEU A 122 -7.17 -6.03 10.99
N ASN A 123 -7.02 -6.40 12.25
CA ASN A 123 -5.76 -6.29 12.96
C ASN A 123 -5.02 -7.63 12.85
N HIS A 124 -3.88 -7.66 12.14
CA HIS A 124 -3.04 -8.85 12.01
C HIS A 124 -1.91 -8.89 13.06
N GLU A 125 -1.87 -7.88 13.95
CA GLU A 125 -0.88 -7.81 15.00
C GLU A 125 -1.24 -8.67 16.22
N GLN A 126 -0.22 -9.09 16.95
CA GLN A 126 -0.34 -9.80 18.23
C GLN A 126 -0.64 -8.85 19.41
N CYS A 127 -0.90 -7.57 19.14
CA CYS A 127 -1.20 -6.55 20.14
C CYS A 127 -2.39 -5.69 19.69
N PRO A 128 -3.11 -5.06 20.64
CA PRO A 128 -4.19 -4.14 20.31
C PRO A 128 -3.69 -2.91 19.56
N VAL A 129 -4.55 -2.37 18.68
CA VAL A 129 -4.30 -1.13 17.95
C VAL A 129 -5.51 -0.20 18.02
N ASN A 130 -5.24 1.12 18.05
CA ASN A 130 -6.29 2.13 17.93
C ASN A 130 -6.20 2.74 16.53
N ILE A 131 -7.28 2.69 15.79
CA ILE A 131 -7.31 3.16 14.41
C ILE A 131 -8.37 4.23 14.23
N GLN A 132 -8.11 5.14 13.28
CA GLN A 132 -9.10 6.02 12.70
C GLN A 132 -9.23 5.69 11.23
N CYS A 133 -10.45 5.38 10.81
CA CYS A 133 -10.73 5.01 9.42
C CYS A 133 -11.62 6.06 8.78
N GLY A 134 -11.25 6.52 7.59
CA GLY A 134 -12.03 7.45 6.78
C GLY A 134 -12.16 6.97 5.34
N LEU A 135 -13.40 6.84 4.86
CA LEU A 135 -13.72 6.36 3.52
C LEU A 135 -14.71 7.30 2.82
N PRO A 136 -14.46 7.71 1.58
CA PRO A 136 -15.50 8.31 0.75
C PRO A 136 -16.49 7.22 0.33
N ILE A 137 -17.74 7.36 0.75
CA ILE A 137 -18.82 6.41 0.43
C ILE A 137 -20.02 7.19 -0.12
N GLY A 138 -20.28 7.04 -1.40
CA GLY A 138 -21.45 7.65 -2.03
C GLY A 138 -22.73 6.86 -1.77
N GLY A 139 -23.87 7.58 -1.59
CA GLY A 139 -25.21 6.98 -1.62
C GLY A 139 -25.61 6.16 -0.39
N ARG A 140 -24.78 6.07 0.65
CA ARG A 140 -25.08 5.38 1.90
C ARG A 140 -25.41 6.39 3.00
N LYS A 141 -26.27 6.03 3.93
CA LYS A 141 -26.75 6.91 5.01
C LYS A 141 -26.15 6.58 6.37
N TYR A 142 -25.93 5.32 6.64
CA TYR A 142 -25.33 4.85 7.89
C TYR A 142 -24.52 3.57 7.68
N ALA A 143 -23.63 3.34 8.61
CA ALA A 143 -22.88 2.10 8.77
C ALA A 143 -23.32 1.43 10.07
N MET A 144 -23.52 0.13 10.05
CA MET A 144 -23.85 -0.67 11.22
C MET A 144 -22.66 -1.55 11.58
N ASP A 145 -22.12 -1.39 12.77
CA ASP A 145 -21.16 -2.34 13.34
C ASP A 145 -21.87 -3.66 13.62
N THR A 146 -21.44 -4.72 12.97
CA THR A 146 -22.15 -6.02 13.07
C THR A 146 -21.92 -6.73 14.38
N LYS A 147 -20.88 -6.38 15.13
CA LYS A 147 -20.58 -6.96 16.44
C LYS A 147 -21.42 -6.32 17.55
N THR A 148 -21.57 -5.00 17.52
CA THR A 148 -22.26 -4.25 18.57
C THR A 148 -23.69 -3.86 18.21
N GLY A 149 -24.05 -3.82 16.93
CA GLY A 149 -25.28 -3.29 16.39
C GLY A 149 -25.34 -1.75 16.38
N GLU A 150 -24.28 -1.08 16.74
CA GLU A 150 -24.18 0.37 16.72
C GLU A 150 -24.30 0.91 15.31
N LYS A 151 -25.06 2.02 15.17
CA LYS A 151 -25.22 2.72 13.89
C LYS A 151 -24.44 4.02 13.90
N ILE A 152 -23.56 4.15 12.91
CA ILE A 152 -22.73 5.35 12.67
C ILE A 152 -23.30 6.07 11.45
N ALA A 153 -23.63 7.35 11.61
CA ALA A 153 -24.14 8.16 10.51
C ALA A 153 -23.02 8.49 9.51
N ILE A 154 -23.28 8.28 8.22
CA ILE A 154 -22.39 8.71 7.14
C ILE A 154 -22.67 10.19 6.87
N LYS A 155 -21.67 11.04 7.06
CA LYS A 155 -21.77 12.49 6.90
C LYS A 155 -21.02 12.96 5.67
N ASN A 156 -21.66 13.83 4.87
CA ASN A 156 -21.03 14.40 3.66
C ASN A 156 -20.45 13.34 2.69
N GLY A 157 -21.10 12.17 2.59
CA GLY A 157 -20.60 11.07 1.77
C GLY A 157 -19.33 10.41 2.28
N LYS A 158 -19.03 10.55 3.58
CA LYS A 158 -17.89 9.90 4.23
C LYS A 158 -18.34 9.03 5.40
N PHE A 159 -17.84 7.82 5.44
CA PHE A 159 -17.83 6.97 6.61
C PHE A 159 -16.55 7.25 7.41
N GLU A 160 -16.69 7.64 8.66
CA GLU A 160 -15.58 7.87 9.57
C GLU A 160 -15.84 7.11 10.88
N THR A 161 -14.84 6.41 11.38
CA THR A 161 -14.93 5.71 12.66
C THR A 161 -13.57 5.66 13.35
N GLU A 162 -13.61 5.72 14.68
CA GLU A 162 -12.48 5.40 15.54
C GLU A 162 -12.77 4.03 16.18
N LYS A 163 -11.79 3.14 16.18
CA LYS A 163 -11.96 1.80 16.70
C LYS A 163 -10.71 1.32 17.43
N HIS A 164 -10.93 0.75 18.60
CA HIS A 164 -9.96 -0.11 19.26
C HIS A 164 -10.16 -1.53 18.72
N LEU A 165 -9.12 -2.11 18.16
CA LEU A 165 -9.09 -3.50 17.71
C LEU A 165 -8.16 -4.29 18.64
N GLU A 166 -8.66 -5.37 19.20
CA GLU A 166 -7.84 -6.32 19.94
C GLU A 166 -6.84 -7.04 19.00
N ALA A 167 -5.89 -7.75 19.60
CA ALA A 167 -4.97 -8.60 18.83
C ALA A 167 -5.75 -9.56 17.92
N GLU A 168 -5.37 -9.64 16.64
CA GLU A 168 -5.97 -10.54 15.65
C GLU A 168 -7.50 -10.32 15.45
N GLU A 169 -8.04 -9.17 15.87
CA GLU A 169 -9.47 -8.88 15.76
C GLU A 169 -9.86 -8.43 14.35
N THR A 170 -11.01 -8.91 13.92
CA THR A 170 -11.71 -8.41 12.73
C THR A 170 -13.03 -7.81 13.14
N VAL A 171 -13.26 -6.57 12.72
CA VAL A 171 -14.55 -5.87 12.85
C VAL A 171 -15.05 -5.53 11.46
N PHE A 172 -16.34 -5.67 11.24
CA PHE A 172 -16.90 -5.23 9.98
C PHE A 172 -18.21 -4.47 10.12
N TYR A 173 -18.42 -3.57 9.16
CA TYR A 173 -19.57 -2.70 9.06
C TYR A 173 -20.36 -3.03 7.79
N VAL A 174 -21.68 -2.96 7.91
CA VAL A 174 -22.60 -2.97 6.77
C VAL A 174 -23.10 -1.54 6.55
N LEU A 175 -22.86 -1.00 5.35
CA LEU A 175 -23.26 0.36 4.98
C LEU A 175 -24.50 0.31 4.09
N GLU A 176 -25.53 1.05 4.44
CA GLU A 176 -26.86 1.08 3.79
C GLU A 176 -27.33 2.52 3.50
#